data_d29f63c336fe1ba611601e42050d97c0
#
_entry.id   d29f63c336fe1ba611601e42050d97c0
#
_cell.length_a   1.000
_cell.length_b   1.000
_cell.length_c   1.000
_cell.angle_alpha   90.00
_cell.angle_beta   90.00
_cell.angle_gamma   90.00
#
_symmetry.space_group_name_H-M   'P 1'
#
loop_
_entity.id
_entity.type
_entity.pdbx_description
1 polymer ?
#
loop_
_entity_poly.entity_id
_entity_poly.type
_entity_poly.pdbx_seq_one_letter_code
_entity_poly.pdbx_strand_id
1 'polypeptide(L)'
;MGEGNPAGRTSYLALCAGCHGLDGKGIPNTIVALRNNSTLRLADPRNLIVATLDGIGPQNFPHRMSLPGMPGFADKLSDEQAAALVNYLRVAWGGQKPDVTAAAVRALR
;
A
#
# COMPACT_ATOMS: atom_id res chain seq x y z
N MET A 1 0.92 14.19 -8.02
CA MET A 1 0.20 13.01 -7.54
C MET A 1 -0.46 13.30 -6.21
N GLY A 2 -1.66 12.84 -6.02
CA GLY A 2 -2.39 13.02 -4.76
C GLY A 2 -3.09 14.35 -4.60
N GLU A 3 -3.10 15.20 -5.63
CA GLU A 3 -3.78 16.50 -5.57
C GLU A 3 -5.28 16.34 -5.38
N GLY A 4 -5.87 15.26 -5.90
CA GLY A 4 -7.28 14.94 -5.73
C GLY A 4 -7.58 14.09 -4.50
N ASN A 5 -6.58 13.71 -3.71
CA ASN A 5 -6.73 12.82 -2.55
C ASN A 5 -5.71 13.18 -1.45
N PRO A 6 -5.86 14.35 -0.82
CA PRO A 6 -4.90 14.78 0.21
C PRO A 6 -4.87 13.86 1.42
N ALA A 7 -5.98 13.24 1.81
CA ALA A 7 -6.01 12.30 2.94
C ALA A 7 -5.16 11.07 2.66
N GLY A 8 -5.27 10.49 1.46
CA GLY A 8 -4.46 9.34 1.07
C GLY A 8 -2.98 9.67 1.01
N ARG A 9 -2.64 10.83 0.46
CA ARG A 9 -1.25 11.28 0.40
C ARG A 9 -0.67 11.48 1.79
N THR A 10 -1.42 12.08 2.69
CA THR A 10 -0.98 12.30 4.09
C THR A 10 -0.69 10.97 4.78
N SER A 11 -1.58 9.99 4.65
CA SER A 11 -1.36 8.66 5.23
C SER A 11 -0.15 7.96 4.62
N TYR A 12 0.03 8.08 3.31
CA TYR A 12 1.20 7.50 2.63
C TYR A 12 2.50 8.10 3.18
N LEU A 13 2.57 9.42 3.28
CA LEU A 13 3.78 10.10 3.77
C LEU A 13 4.08 9.74 5.22
N ALA A 14 3.05 9.57 6.05
CA ALA A 14 3.22 9.25 7.46
C ALA A 14 3.64 7.80 7.71
N LEU A 15 3.08 6.84 6.95
CA LEU A 15 3.19 5.42 7.28
C LEU A 15 4.03 4.60 6.29
N CYS A 16 4.14 5.02 5.07
CA CYS A 16 4.69 4.21 3.98
C CYS A 16 5.96 4.78 3.36
N ALA A 17 6.05 6.10 3.22
CA ALA A 17 7.14 6.74 2.48
C ALA A 17 8.50 6.55 3.14
N GLY A 18 8.56 6.34 4.45
CA GLY A 18 9.83 6.09 5.15
C GLY A 18 10.58 4.88 4.61
N CYS A 19 9.83 3.86 4.14
CA CYS A 19 10.41 2.66 3.55
C CYS A 19 10.32 2.64 2.02
N HIS A 20 9.13 2.96 1.49
CA HIS A 20 8.89 2.85 0.04
C HIS A 20 9.33 4.08 -0.75
N GLY A 21 9.70 5.17 -0.08
CA GLY A 21 10.12 6.40 -0.72
C GLY A 21 8.98 7.32 -1.10
N LEU A 22 9.28 8.59 -1.32
CA LEU A 22 8.28 9.58 -1.73
C LEU A 22 7.72 9.26 -3.12
N ASP A 23 8.52 8.63 -3.95
CA ASP A 23 8.19 8.27 -5.33
C ASP A 23 7.86 6.78 -5.53
N GLY A 24 7.77 6.01 -4.45
CA GLY A 24 7.42 4.60 -4.51
C GLY A 24 8.49 3.68 -5.07
N LYS A 25 9.74 4.12 -5.13
CA LYS A 25 10.82 3.29 -5.71
C LYS A 25 11.35 2.20 -4.80
N GLY A 26 11.07 2.29 -3.49
CA GLY A 26 11.58 1.33 -2.52
C GLY A 26 13.10 1.40 -2.36
N ILE A 27 13.67 0.32 -1.85
CA ILE A 27 15.13 0.17 -1.67
C ILE A 27 15.52 -1.15 -2.33
N PRO A 28 16.45 -1.15 -3.31
CA PRO A 28 16.83 -2.38 -4.01
C PRO A 28 17.23 -3.50 -3.03
N ASN A 29 16.74 -4.70 -3.26
CA ASN A 29 17.00 -5.91 -2.48
C ASN A 29 16.58 -5.82 -1.00
N THR A 30 15.90 -4.77 -0.59
CA THR A 30 15.48 -4.56 0.81
C THR A 30 14.00 -4.26 0.92
N ILE A 31 13.54 -3.20 0.25
CA ILE A 31 12.14 -2.76 0.30
C ILE A 31 11.56 -2.81 -1.11
N VAL A 32 10.42 -3.47 -1.24
CA VAL A 32 9.74 -3.63 -2.52
C VAL A 32 9.29 -2.27 -3.05
N ALA A 33 9.54 -2.03 -4.33
CA ALA A 33 9.06 -0.84 -5.01
C ALA A 33 7.54 -0.92 -5.18
N LEU A 34 6.86 0.21 -5.04
CA LEU A 34 5.43 0.32 -5.35
C LEU A 34 5.22 0.64 -6.83
N ARG A 35 6.15 1.35 -7.44
CA ARG A 35 6.14 1.56 -8.89
C ARG A 35 6.27 0.21 -9.60
N ASN A 36 5.44 -0.01 -10.59
CA ASN A 36 5.40 -1.26 -11.36
C ASN A 36 5.06 -2.50 -10.53
N ASN A 37 4.51 -2.32 -9.33
CA ASN A 37 4.08 -3.43 -8.49
C ASN A 37 2.77 -3.99 -9.02
N SER A 38 2.73 -5.29 -9.29
CA SER A 38 1.56 -5.94 -9.90
C SER A 38 0.32 -5.89 -9.00
N THR A 39 0.50 -5.92 -7.68
CA THR A 39 -0.63 -5.86 -6.74
C THR A 39 -1.40 -4.55 -6.87
N LEU A 40 -0.70 -3.43 -7.12
CA LEU A 40 -1.34 -2.13 -7.30
C LEU A 40 -2.12 -2.04 -8.61
N ARG A 41 -1.75 -2.87 -9.60
CA ARG A 41 -2.35 -2.86 -10.93
C ARG A 41 -3.58 -3.75 -11.06
N LEU A 42 -3.85 -4.59 -10.06
CA LEU A 42 -5.00 -5.46 -10.09
C LEU A 42 -6.31 -4.66 -10.03
N ALA A 43 -7.28 -5.06 -10.85
CA ALA A 43 -8.60 -4.44 -10.81
C ALA A 43 -9.29 -4.68 -9.47
N ASP A 44 -9.11 -5.87 -8.88
CA ASP A 44 -9.61 -6.19 -7.55
C ASP A 44 -8.62 -5.70 -6.50
N PRO A 45 -9.02 -4.76 -5.62
CA PRO A 45 -8.12 -4.19 -4.62
C PRO A 45 -7.93 -5.05 -3.37
N ARG A 46 -8.53 -6.23 -3.29
CA ARG A 46 -8.57 -7.04 -2.07
C ARG A 46 -7.17 -7.29 -1.48
N ASN A 47 -6.23 -7.75 -2.28
CA ASN A 47 -4.89 -8.07 -1.79
C ASN A 47 -4.18 -6.83 -1.26
N LEU A 48 -4.35 -5.69 -1.91
CA LEU A 48 -3.74 -4.44 -1.48
C LEU A 48 -4.34 -3.98 -0.14
N ILE A 49 -5.65 -4.08 0.01
CA ILE A 49 -6.32 -3.72 1.26
C ILE A 49 -5.84 -4.62 2.40
N VAL A 50 -5.82 -5.93 2.19
CA VAL A 50 -5.39 -6.89 3.20
C VAL A 50 -3.93 -6.67 3.60
N ALA A 51 -3.04 -6.45 2.63
CA ALA A 51 -1.64 -6.17 2.93
C ALA A 51 -1.47 -4.88 3.74
N THR A 52 -2.27 -3.86 3.47
CA THR A 52 -2.23 -2.59 4.20
C THR A 52 -2.70 -2.78 5.65
N LEU A 53 -3.78 -3.53 5.86
CA LEU A 53 -4.35 -3.73 7.19
C LEU A 53 -3.54 -4.73 8.04
N ASP A 54 -3.17 -5.85 7.47
CA ASP A 54 -2.59 -6.97 8.21
C ASP A 54 -1.06 -7.03 8.10
N GLY A 55 -0.49 -6.32 7.14
CA GLY A 55 0.95 -6.39 6.88
C GLY A 55 1.33 -7.63 6.09
N ILE A 56 2.63 -7.76 5.88
CA ILE A 56 3.23 -8.89 5.16
C ILE A 56 4.41 -9.38 6.00
N GLY A 57 4.42 -10.68 6.30
CA GLY A 57 5.53 -11.28 7.05
C GLY A 57 6.85 -11.21 6.28
N PRO A 58 7.99 -11.35 6.99
CA PRO A 58 9.30 -11.41 6.35
C PRO A 58 9.35 -12.55 5.35
N GLN A 59 10.03 -12.32 4.24
CA GLN A 59 10.16 -13.33 3.17
C GLN A 59 11.62 -13.66 2.93
N ASN A 60 11.91 -14.97 2.91
CA ASN A 60 13.24 -15.49 2.60
C ASN A 60 13.18 -16.20 1.26
N PHE A 61 14.10 -15.84 0.38
CA PHE A 61 14.18 -16.43 -0.94
C PHE A 61 15.45 -17.30 -1.07
N PRO A 62 15.45 -18.26 -2.01
CA PRO A 62 16.70 -18.95 -2.38
C PRO A 62 17.78 -17.93 -2.71
N HIS A 63 19.03 -18.31 -2.58
CA HIS A 63 20.20 -17.45 -2.86
C HIS A 63 20.36 -16.29 -1.86
N ARG A 64 19.84 -16.47 -0.65
CA ARG A 64 20.06 -15.56 0.49
C ARG A 64 19.40 -14.19 0.38
N MET A 65 18.50 -14.01 -0.57
CA MET A 65 17.69 -12.79 -0.57
C MET A 65 16.63 -12.90 0.52
N SER A 66 16.55 -11.90 1.38
CA SER A 66 15.45 -11.81 2.36
C SER A 66 14.88 -10.41 2.33
N LEU A 67 13.55 -10.31 2.45
CA LEU A 67 12.86 -9.03 2.55
C LEU A 67 12.30 -8.89 3.95
N PRO A 68 12.45 -7.70 4.58
CA PRO A 68 11.82 -7.46 5.87
C PRO A 68 10.30 -7.47 5.72
N GLY A 69 9.61 -7.82 6.80
CA GLY A 69 8.17 -7.76 6.83
C GLY A 69 7.67 -6.32 6.76
N MET A 70 6.46 -6.14 6.23
CA MET A 70 5.75 -4.87 6.27
C MET A 70 4.77 -4.91 7.43
N PRO A 71 4.77 -3.93 8.34
CA PRO A 71 3.80 -3.91 9.43
C PRO A 71 2.39 -3.68 8.90
N GLY A 72 1.40 -4.18 9.62
CA GLY A 72 0.00 -3.87 9.35
C GLY A 72 -0.41 -2.57 10.02
N PHE A 73 -1.38 -1.89 9.43
CA PHE A 73 -1.83 -0.58 9.90
C PHE A 73 -3.31 -0.57 10.30
N ALA A 74 -3.89 -1.76 10.56
CA ALA A 74 -5.30 -1.87 10.91
C ALA A 74 -5.69 -0.97 12.10
N ASP A 75 -4.82 -0.88 13.11
CA ASP A 75 -5.09 -0.09 14.31
C ASP A 75 -4.80 1.40 14.14
N LYS A 76 -4.10 1.78 13.06
CA LYS A 76 -3.67 3.15 12.82
C LYS A 76 -4.51 3.88 11.79
N LEU A 77 -5.36 3.16 11.07
CA LEU A 77 -6.18 3.70 10.00
C LEU A 77 -7.64 3.36 10.23
N SER A 78 -8.51 4.37 10.15
CA SER A 78 -9.95 4.14 10.05
C SER A 78 -10.27 3.53 8.69
N ASP A 79 -11.51 3.06 8.51
CA ASP A 79 -11.93 2.52 7.21
C ASP A 79 -11.79 3.56 6.10
N GLU A 80 -12.17 4.80 6.38
CA GLU A 80 -12.07 5.91 5.44
C GLU A 80 -10.62 6.26 5.12
N GLN A 81 -9.75 6.28 6.13
CA GLN A 81 -8.33 6.55 5.93
C GLN A 81 -7.66 5.44 5.12
N ALA A 82 -7.99 4.19 5.42
CA ALA A 82 -7.44 3.06 4.68
C ALA A 82 -7.91 3.08 3.23
N ALA A 83 -9.19 3.38 2.98
CA ALA A 83 -9.71 3.51 1.63
C ALA A 83 -9.00 4.63 0.86
N ALA A 84 -8.81 5.78 1.51
CA ALA A 84 -8.10 6.91 0.89
C ALA A 84 -6.65 6.55 0.54
N LEU A 85 -5.95 5.86 1.44
CA LEU A 85 -4.58 5.42 1.20
C LEU A 85 -4.49 4.44 0.03
N VAL A 86 -5.35 3.43 0.02
CA VAL A 86 -5.37 2.43 -1.06
C VAL A 86 -5.68 3.09 -2.40
N ASN A 87 -6.64 4.02 -2.43
CA ASN A 87 -6.95 4.78 -3.63
C ASN A 87 -5.76 5.61 -4.10
N TYR A 88 -5.03 6.23 -3.17
CA TYR A 88 -3.82 6.98 -3.51
C TYR A 88 -2.80 6.09 -4.22
N LEU A 89 -2.51 4.92 -3.68
CA LEU A 89 -1.56 3.98 -4.25
C LEU A 89 -1.99 3.51 -5.65
N ARG A 90 -3.28 3.17 -5.79
CA ARG A 90 -3.81 2.66 -7.05
C ARG A 90 -3.79 3.70 -8.16
N VAL A 91 -4.06 4.95 -7.85
CA VAL A 91 -4.00 6.03 -8.82
C VAL A 91 -2.56 6.41 -9.14
N ALA A 92 -1.72 6.54 -8.11
CA ALA A 92 -0.34 7.01 -8.29
C ALA A 92 0.50 6.04 -9.11
N TRP A 93 0.40 4.74 -8.82
CA TRP A 93 1.31 3.76 -9.42
C TRP A 93 0.62 2.53 -10.00
N GLY A 94 -0.69 2.38 -9.83
CA GLY A 94 -1.42 1.21 -10.27
C GLY A 94 -2.20 1.38 -11.57
N GLY A 95 -2.39 2.60 -12.03
CA GLY A 95 -3.20 2.86 -13.21
C GLY A 95 -4.68 2.56 -13.01
N GLN A 96 -5.16 2.52 -11.77
CA GLN A 96 -6.53 2.18 -11.43
C GLN A 96 -7.32 3.40 -10.99
N LYS A 97 -8.65 3.26 -10.95
CA LYS A 97 -9.54 4.32 -10.49
C LYS A 97 -9.60 4.35 -8.96
N PRO A 98 -9.86 5.53 -8.35
CA PRO A 98 -9.97 5.65 -6.90
C PRO A 98 -11.37 5.27 -6.41
N ASP A 99 -11.75 4.02 -6.58
CA ASP A 99 -13.11 3.56 -6.34
C ASP A 99 -13.25 2.63 -5.11
N VAL A 100 -12.21 2.52 -4.29
CA VAL A 100 -12.27 1.74 -3.04
C VAL A 100 -13.05 2.53 -2.00
N THR A 101 -14.01 1.87 -1.35
CA THR A 101 -14.87 2.48 -0.34
C THR A 101 -14.49 2.04 1.06
N ALA A 102 -14.92 2.82 2.07
CA ALA A 102 -14.74 2.44 3.47
C ALA A 102 -15.45 1.11 3.78
N ALA A 103 -16.59 0.84 3.15
CA ALA A 103 -17.31 -0.41 3.33
C ALA A 103 -16.50 -1.60 2.83
N ALA A 104 -15.80 -1.46 1.71
CA ALA A 104 -14.94 -2.50 1.18
C ALA A 104 -13.78 -2.81 2.12
N VAL A 105 -13.19 -1.79 2.75
CA VAL A 105 -12.14 -1.96 3.76
C VAL A 105 -12.70 -2.70 4.97
N ARG A 106 -13.83 -2.27 5.47
CA ARG A 106 -14.47 -2.88 6.65
C ARG A 106 -14.75 -4.35 6.44
N ALA A 107 -15.17 -4.73 5.26
CA ALA A 107 -15.50 -6.11 4.93
C ALA A 107 -14.27 -7.05 5.00
N LEU A 108 -13.07 -6.50 4.92
CA LEU A 108 -11.82 -7.27 4.92
C LEU A 108 -11.06 -7.21 6.26
N ARG A 109 -11.58 -6.49 7.25
CA ARG A 109 -10.95 -6.43 8.57
C ARG A 109 -11.08 -7.72 9.36
#